data_bce75b70e84dc94fd18238a2601d8d04
#
_entry.id   bce75b70e84dc94fd18238a2601d8d04
#
_cell.length_a   1.000
_cell.length_b   1.000
_cell.length_c   1.000
_cell.angle_alpha   90.00
_cell.angle_beta   90.00
_cell.angle_gamma   90.00
#
_symmetry.space_group_name_H-M   'P 1'
#
loop_
_entity.id
_entity.type
_entity.pdbx_description
1 polymer ?
#
loop_
_entity_poly.entity_id
_entity_poly.type
_entity_poly.pdbx_seq_one_letter_code
_entity_poly.pdbx_strand_id
1 'polypeptide(L)'
;MKNKKIAIIGVGNMGGAIAIGLEKSGFIPASNIFVSDRKESTLAKFSELGINIFQNNLEAVKNADVIIAAVKPYHIEGVINDIKSELNPNKIFISIVAGVGINELGEMAGADIPIFRVMPNTAIALQESLTCISANGNTKLHREYVINLFNKLGKTVEIGEELMAAATVLSSCGIAYALRYIRAAMQGGIEIGFGAEVAQLITAQTVKGATELVLQSGNHPEREIDKVTTPRGVTITGLNEMEHKGFSSSLIQGIMASFNKIDN
;
A
#
# COMPACT_ATOMS: atom_id res chain seq x y z
N MET A 1 -7.26 23.05 5.24
CA MET A 1 -7.35 21.62 4.90
C MET A 1 -7.05 20.66 6.06
N LYS A 2 -6.53 21.12 7.20
CA LYS A 2 -6.11 20.27 8.34
C LYS A 2 -7.23 19.66 9.22
N ASN A 3 -8.50 19.97 8.98
CA ASN A 3 -9.60 19.56 9.86
C ASN A 3 -10.61 18.59 9.23
N LYS A 4 -10.24 17.93 8.11
CA LYS A 4 -11.15 16.93 7.50
C LYS A 4 -11.27 15.70 8.39
N LYS A 5 -12.46 15.13 8.44
CA LYS A 5 -12.79 13.89 9.14
C LYS A 5 -12.70 12.73 8.16
N ILE A 6 -12.04 11.65 8.53
CA ILE A 6 -11.80 10.49 7.68
C ILE A 6 -12.49 9.25 8.26
N ALA A 7 -13.39 8.64 7.50
CA ALA A 7 -13.95 7.33 7.82
C ALA A 7 -13.23 6.23 7.05
N ILE A 8 -12.85 5.16 7.72
CA ILE A 8 -12.24 3.97 7.13
C ILE A 8 -13.17 2.79 7.36
N ILE A 9 -13.71 2.24 6.27
CA ILE A 9 -14.63 1.11 6.29
C ILE A 9 -13.85 -0.19 6.05
N GLY A 10 -13.88 -1.08 7.03
CA GLY A 10 -13.11 -2.31 7.04
C GLY A 10 -11.70 -2.10 7.60
N VAL A 11 -11.49 -2.37 8.88
CA VAL A 11 -10.19 -2.22 9.55
C VAL A 11 -9.48 -3.57 9.77
N GLY A 12 -9.50 -4.39 8.72
CA GLY A 12 -8.61 -5.55 8.61
C GLY A 12 -7.14 -5.14 8.47
N ASN A 13 -6.33 -5.96 7.80
CA ASN A 13 -4.89 -5.70 7.68
C ASN A 13 -4.58 -4.33 7.08
N MET A 14 -5.16 -4.00 5.92
CA MET A 14 -4.83 -2.77 5.20
C MET A 14 -5.52 -1.53 5.79
N GLY A 15 -6.84 -1.57 6.00
CA GLY A 15 -7.57 -0.43 6.59
C GLY A 15 -7.09 -0.11 8.00
N GLY A 16 -6.77 -1.15 8.79
CA GLY A 16 -6.17 -0.97 10.10
C GLY A 16 -4.77 -0.35 10.05
N ALA A 17 -3.95 -0.76 9.08
CA ALA A 17 -2.63 -0.17 8.86
C ALA A 17 -2.72 1.32 8.46
N ILE A 18 -3.70 1.69 7.63
CA ILE A 18 -3.99 3.09 7.27
C ILE A 18 -4.40 3.89 8.52
N ALA A 19 -5.33 3.37 9.33
CA ALA A 19 -5.80 4.06 10.54
C ALA A 19 -4.65 4.34 11.52
N ILE A 20 -3.80 3.33 11.78
CA ILE A 20 -2.62 3.45 12.64
C ILE A 20 -1.59 4.42 12.05
N GLY A 21 -1.33 4.31 10.74
CA GLY A 21 -0.41 5.20 10.05
C GLY A 21 -0.86 6.67 10.09
N LEU A 22 -2.15 6.93 9.91
CA LEU A 22 -2.73 8.28 9.99
C LEU A 22 -2.60 8.87 11.41
N GLU A 23 -2.92 8.07 12.42
CA GLU A 23 -2.77 8.48 13.82
C GLU A 23 -1.31 8.84 14.11
N LYS A 24 -0.37 7.95 13.83
CA LYS A 24 1.07 8.17 14.05
C LYS A 24 1.63 9.36 13.28
N SER A 25 1.11 9.64 12.09
CA SER A 25 1.60 10.74 11.25
C SER A 25 1.28 12.12 11.81
N GLY A 26 0.30 12.22 12.71
CA GLY A 26 -0.23 13.50 13.19
C GLY A 26 -0.85 14.38 12.08
N PHE A 27 -1.18 13.79 10.93
CA PHE A 27 -1.80 14.52 9.80
C PHE A 27 -3.16 15.09 10.18
N ILE A 28 -3.94 14.31 10.93
CA ILE A 28 -5.20 14.70 11.54
C ILE A 28 -5.25 14.19 12.99
N PRO A 29 -6.00 14.83 13.88
CA PRO A 29 -6.22 14.32 15.24
C PRO A 29 -6.88 12.93 15.21
N ALA A 30 -6.54 12.04 16.14
CA ALA A 30 -7.17 10.72 16.26
C ALA A 30 -8.71 10.82 16.38
N SER A 31 -9.23 11.87 17.07
CA SER A 31 -10.66 12.18 17.18
C SER A 31 -11.35 12.49 15.84
N ASN A 32 -10.60 12.75 14.77
CA ASN A 32 -11.12 12.98 13.42
C ASN A 32 -11.00 11.70 12.55
N ILE A 33 -10.54 10.60 13.10
CA ILE A 33 -10.50 9.30 12.45
C ILE A 33 -11.69 8.47 12.96
N PHE A 34 -12.49 7.95 12.05
CA PHE A 34 -13.62 7.08 12.29
C PHE A 34 -13.34 5.73 11.64
N VAL A 35 -13.49 4.65 12.35
CA VAL A 35 -13.29 3.31 11.79
C VAL A 35 -14.54 2.46 11.97
N SER A 36 -14.89 1.67 10.94
CA SER A 36 -15.97 0.72 11.05
C SER A 36 -15.53 -0.69 10.66
N ASP A 37 -16.00 -1.66 11.42
CA ASP A 37 -15.89 -3.10 11.13
C ASP A 37 -17.03 -3.85 11.76
N ARG A 38 -17.45 -4.96 11.15
CA ARG A 38 -18.52 -5.82 11.70
C ARG A 38 -18.10 -6.56 12.97
N LYS A 39 -16.79 -6.76 13.16
CA LYS A 39 -16.24 -7.50 14.31
C LYS A 39 -15.76 -6.52 15.38
N GLU A 40 -16.42 -6.51 16.51
CA GLU A 40 -16.07 -5.67 17.67
C GLU A 40 -14.63 -5.92 18.15
N SER A 41 -14.17 -7.16 18.15
CA SER A 41 -12.80 -7.52 18.53
C SER A 41 -11.71 -6.87 17.66
N THR A 42 -12.06 -6.54 16.40
CA THR A 42 -11.16 -5.82 15.50
C THR A 42 -11.05 -4.33 15.84
N LEU A 43 -12.13 -3.78 16.42
CA LEU A 43 -12.25 -2.34 16.73
C LEU A 43 -11.57 -1.92 18.05
N ALA A 44 -11.50 -2.80 19.03
CA ALA A 44 -11.05 -2.49 20.40
C ALA A 44 -9.72 -1.73 20.45
N LYS A 45 -8.71 -2.18 19.68
CA LYS A 45 -7.37 -1.54 19.63
C LYS A 45 -7.37 -0.10 19.12
N PHE A 46 -8.36 0.30 18.33
CA PHE A 46 -8.46 1.67 17.80
C PHE A 46 -9.04 2.65 18.81
N SER A 47 -9.92 2.16 19.68
CA SER A 47 -10.45 2.95 20.80
C SER A 47 -9.33 3.40 21.77
N GLU A 48 -8.37 2.52 22.03
CA GLU A 48 -7.19 2.83 22.86
C GLU A 48 -6.31 3.94 22.27
N LEU A 49 -6.34 4.10 20.95
CA LEU A 49 -5.65 5.17 20.20
C LEU A 49 -6.44 6.49 20.14
N GLY A 50 -7.62 6.56 20.76
CA GLY A 50 -8.50 7.74 20.69
C GLY A 50 -9.23 7.89 19.35
N ILE A 51 -9.27 6.82 18.53
CA ILE A 51 -9.98 6.75 17.26
C ILE A 51 -11.44 6.39 17.53
N ASN A 52 -12.38 7.02 16.83
CA ASN A 52 -13.81 6.71 16.97
C ASN A 52 -14.14 5.40 16.26
N ILE A 53 -14.79 4.48 16.96
CA ILE A 53 -15.13 3.14 16.47
C ILE A 53 -16.64 2.99 16.25
N PHE A 54 -17.03 2.27 15.19
CA PHE A 54 -18.41 2.01 14.82
C PHE A 54 -18.58 0.58 14.31
N GLN A 55 -19.70 -0.04 14.60
CA GLN A 55 -20.11 -1.32 13.99
C GLN A 55 -20.98 -1.10 12.73
N ASN A 56 -21.43 0.12 12.51
CA ASN A 56 -22.27 0.51 11.37
C ASN A 56 -21.52 1.47 10.45
N ASN A 57 -21.45 1.13 9.15
CA ASN A 57 -20.76 1.92 8.16
C ASN A 57 -21.38 3.31 7.98
N LEU A 58 -22.71 3.41 7.96
CA LEU A 58 -23.42 4.66 7.77
C LEU A 58 -23.13 5.66 8.90
N GLU A 59 -23.10 5.19 10.13
CA GLU A 59 -22.77 6.02 11.30
C GLU A 59 -21.35 6.55 11.22
N ALA A 60 -20.38 5.72 10.80
CA ALA A 60 -19.00 6.12 10.64
C ALA A 60 -18.81 7.20 9.57
N VAL A 61 -19.57 7.16 8.46
CA VAL A 61 -19.40 8.10 7.33
C VAL A 61 -20.25 9.36 7.44
N LYS A 62 -21.24 9.39 8.31
CA LYS A 62 -22.21 10.50 8.44
C LYS A 62 -21.53 11.86 8.58
N ASN A 63 -20.50 11.94 9.40
CA ASN A 63 -19.77 13.18 9.67
C ASN A 63 -18.39 13.22 8.98
N ALA A 64 -18.09 12.29 8.10
CA ALA A 64 -16.80 12.23 7.42
C ALA A 64 -16.81 13.05 6.13
N ASP A 65 -15.69 13.70 5.84
CA ASP A 65 -15.39 14.39 4.58
C ASP A 65 -14.72 13.45 3.57
N VAL A 66 -14.00 12.45 4.09
CA VAL A 66 -13.24 11.48 3.31
C VAL A 66 -13.64 10.09 3.75
N ILE A 67 -13.95 9.24 2.82
CA ILE A 67 -14.38 7.86 3.06
C ILE A 67 -13.37 6.93 2.38
N ILE A 68 -12.72 6.07 3.13
CA ILE A 68 -11.77 5.07 2.62
C ILE A 68 -12.43 3.70 2.74
N ALA A 69 -12.74 3.07 1.61
CA ALA A 69 -13.23 1.70 1.54
C ALA A 69 -12.06 0.72 1.47
N ALA A 70 -11.88 -0.07 2.54
CA ALA A 70 -10.79 -1.02 2.73
C ALA A 70 -11.31 -2.46 2.96
N VAL A 71 -12.30 -2.85 2.19
CA VAL A 71 -12.96 -4.15 2.28
C VAL A 71 -12.50 -5.10 1.17
N LYS A 72 -12.92 -6.35 1.23
CA LYS A 72 -12.69 -7.31 0.14
C LYS A 72 -13.56 -6.97 -1.07
N PRO A 73 -13.12 -7.28 -2.33
CA PRO A 73 -13.84 -6.92 -3.55
C PRO A 73 -15.33 -7.28 -3.52
N TYR A 74 -15.67 -8.49 -3.10
CA TYR A 74 -17.05 -8.99 -3.03
C TYR A 74 -17.94 -8.30 -1.98
N HIS A 75 -17.40 -7.36 -1.21
CA HIS A 75 -18.16 -6.57 -0.23
C HIS A 75 -18.38 -5.12 -0.64
N ILE A 76 -17.68 -4.62 -1.70
CA ILE A 76 -17.67 -3.19 -1.99
C ILE A 76 -19.05 -2.65 -2.39
N GLU A 77 -19.79 -3.39 -3.19
CA GLU A 77 -21.14 -3.02 -3.60
C GLU A 77 -22.08 -2.86 -2.39
N GLY A 78 -22.08 -3.85 -1.48
CA GLY A 78 -22.86 -3.77 -0.25
C GLY A 78 -22.47 -2.59 0.62
N VAL A 79 -21.17 -2.31 0.76
CA VAL A 79 -20.67 -1.14 1.51
C VAL A 79 -21.14 0.17 0.87
N ILE A 80 -21.02 0.32 -0.46
CA ILE A 80 -21.48 1.54 -1.14
C ILE A 80 -23.00 1.69 -0.96
N ASN A 81 -23.78 0.64 -1.09
CA ASN A 81 -25.22 0.68 -0.89
C ASN A 81 -25.60 1.09 0.54
N ASP A 82 -24.88 0.59 1.56
CA ASP A 82 -25.09 0.96 2.96
C ASP A 82 -24.90 2.47 3.21
N ILE A 83 -23.92 3.09 2.53
CA ILE A 83 -23.53 4.49 2.77
C ILE A 83 -24.03 5.46 1.69
N LYS A 84 -24.77 5.00 0.70
CA LYS A 84 -25.15 5.76 -0.52
C LYS A 84 -25.88 7.08 -0.18
N SER A 85 -26.70 7.10 0.86
CA SER A 85 -27.41 8.30 1.32
C SER A 85 -26.50 9.41 1.81
N GLU A 86 -25.26 9.09 2.19
CA GLU A 86 -24.26 10.04 2.68
C GLU A 86 -23.24 10.44 1.61
N LEU A 87 -23.21 9.74 0.46
CA LEU A 87 -22.32 10.10 -0.65
C LEU A 87 -22.87 11.34 -1.38
N ASN A 88 -22.01 12.32 -1.60
CA ASN A 88 -22.34 13.55 -2.33
C ASN A 88 -21.06 14.18 -2.90
N PRO A 89 -21.15 15.13 -3.85
CA PRO A 89 -19.99 15.73 -4.52
C PRO A 89 -18.99 16.47 -3.60
N ASN A 90 -19.35 16.75 -2.35
CA ASN A 90 -18.44 17.39 -1.38
C ASN A 90 -17.61 16.41 -0.58
N LYS A 91 -17.94 15.10 -0.66
CA LYS A 91 -17.19 14.03 0.02
C LYS A 91 -16.23 13.34 -0.95
N ILE A 92 -15.09 12.96 -0.47
CA ILE A 92 -14.07 12.22 -1.22
C ILE A 92 -14.27 10.74 -0.95
N PHE A 93 -14.48 9.94 -1.99
CA PHE A 93 -14.51 8.48 -1.89
C PHE A 93 -13.19 7.89 -2.37
N ILE A 94 -12.51 7.16 -1.51
CA ILE A 94 -11.24 6.50 -1.78
C ILE A 94 -11.44 4.99 -1.68
N SER A 95 -11.16 4.27 -2.77
CA SER A 95 -11.17 2.82 -2.78
C SER A 95 -9.73 2.28 -2.79
N ILE A 96 -9.43 1.39 -1.84
CA ILE A 96 -8.20 0.58 -1.87
C ILE A 96 -8.51 -0.88 -2.24
N VAL A 97 -9.67 -1.11 -2.81
CA VAL A 97 -10.16 -2.45 -3.18
C VAL A 97 -9.51 -2.89 -4.48
N ALA A 98 -8.86 -4.05 -4.45
CA ALA A 98 -8.23 -4.62 -5.65
C ALA A 98 -9.32 -5.13 -6.63
N GLY A 99 -9.06 -5.00 -7.94
CA GLY A 99 -9.92 -5.57 -8.97
C GLY A 99 -11.22 -4.82 -9.28
N VAL A 100 -11.52 -3.70 -8.59
CA VAL A 100 -12.72 -2.88 -8.86
C VAL A 100 -12.30 -1.53 -9.45
N GLY A 101 -12.73 -1.26 -10.67
CA GLY A 101 -12.33 -0.08 -11.45
C GLY A 101 -13.06 1.22 -11.05
N ILE A 102 -12.51 2.36 -11.43
CA ILE A 102 -13.11 3.68 -11.14
C ILE A 102 -14.50 3.83 -11.78
N ASN A 103 -14.71 3.32 -13.00
CA ASN A 103 -16.00 3.40 -13.68
C ASN A 103 -17.05 2.59 -12.92
N GLU A 104 -16.72 1.36 -12.53
CA GLU A 104 -17.59 0.49 -11.74
C GLU A 104 -17.93 1.11 -10.38
N LEU A 105 -16.95 1.70 -9.70
CA LEU A 105 -17.19 2.44 -8.46
C LEU A 105 -18.12 3.65 -8.69
N GLY A 106 -17.97 4.35 -9.81
CA GLY A 106 -18.81 5.48 -10.20
C GLY A 106 -20.27 5.08 -10.48
N GLU A 107 -20.48 3.95 -11.12
CA GLU A 107 -21.84 3.39 -11.36
C GLU A 107 -22.54 3.05 -10.03
N MET A 108 -21.80 2.48 -9.07
CA MET A 108 -22.35 2.15 -7.74
C MET A 108 -22.60 3.39 -6.88
N ALA A 109 -21.62 4.31 -6.81
CA ALA A 109 -21.62 5.43 -5.86
C ALA A 109 -22.39 6.66 -6.38
N GLY A 110 -22.45 6.86 -7.70
CA GLY A 110 -23.01 8.03 -8.39
C GLY A 110 -21.94 8.78 -9.19
N ALA A 111 -22.32 9.27 -10.37
CA ALA A 111 -21.40 9.83 -11.36
C ALA A 111 -20.66 11.11 -10.90
N ASP A 112 -21.25 11.89 -9.98
CA ASP A 112 -20.70 13.17 -9.53
C ASP A 112 -19.77 13.06 -8.31
N ILE A 113 -19.61 11.85 -7.77
CA ILE A 113 -18.76 11.63 -6.59
C ILE A 113 -17.28 11.70 -6.99
N PRO A 114 -16.44 12.48 -6.27
CA PRO A 114 -14.99 12.44 -6.44
C PRO A 114 -14.45 11.09 -5.99
N ILE A 115 -13.98 10.26 -6.91
CA ILE A 115 -13.47 8.90 -6.66
C ILE A 115 -11.97 8.85 -6.90
N PHE A 116 -11.25 8.34 -5.91
CA PHE A 116 -9.85 7.96 -6.01
C PHE A 116 -9.72 6.46 -5.84
N ARG A 117 -9.03 5.81 -6.76
CA ARG A 117 -8.56 4.45 -6.59
C ARG A 117 -7.12 4.48 -6.17
N VAL A 118 -6.83 3.85 -5.04
CA VAL A 118 -5.55 3.97 -4.37
C VAL A 118 -5.03 2.60 -4.02
N MET A 119 -3.79 2.32 -4.39
CA MET A 119 -3.16 1.02 -4.13
C MET A 119 -1.92 1.21 -3.26
N PRO A 120 -2.07 1.16 -1.95
CA PRO A 120 -0.97 1.13 -0.99
C PRO A 120 -0.41 -0.29 -0.83
N ASN A 121 0.62 -0.42 0.01
CA ASN A 121 1.10 -1.70 0.49
C ASN A 121 1.17 -1.75 2.02
N THR A 122 1.49 -2.92 2.59
CA THR A 122 1.45 -3.14 4.05
C THR A 122 2.46 -2.31 4.84
N ALA A 123 3.50 -1.75 4.20
CA ALA A 123 4.44 -0.84 4.85
C ALA A 123 3.81 0.50 5.26
N ILE A 124 2.54 0.75 4.90
CA ILE A 124 1.81 1.96 5.26
C ILE A 124 1.71 2.18 6.77
N ALA A 125 1.66 1.11 7.58
CA ALA A 125 1.68 1.18 9.03
C ALA A 125 3.00 1.75 9.61
N LEU A 126 4.06 1.70 8.81
CA LEU A 126 5.39 2.21 9.13
C LEU A 126 5.69 3.54 8.41
N GLN A 127 4.71 4.09 7.67
CA GLN A 127 4.86 5.30 6.84
C GLN A 127 5.89 5.14 5.71
N GLU A 128 6.05 3.92 5.22
CA GLU A 128 7.01 3.54 4.17
C GLU A 128 6.30 2.89 2.95
N SER A 129 5.00 3.18 2.75
CA SER A 129 4.27 2.69 1.59
C SER A 129 4.69 3.42 0.32
N LEU A 130 4.81 2.71 -0.80
CA LEU A 130 4.54 3.33 -2.08
C LEU A 130 3.05 3.17 -2.38
N THR A 131 2.38 4.29 -2.64
CA THR A 131 0.94 4.32 -2.88
C THR A 131 0.66 4.83 -4.29
N CYS A 132 0.13 3.98 -5.17
CA CYS A 132 -0.31 4.37 -6.50
C CYS A 132 -1.71 4.96 -6.43
N ILE A 133 -1.97 6.06 -7.15
CA ILE A 133 -3.22 6.81 -7.13
C ILE A 133 -3.72 7.00 -8.57
N SER A 134 -4.98 6.63 -8.82
CA SER A 134 -5.74 7.01 -9.99
C SER A 134 -7.05 7.68 -9.56
N ALA A 135 -7.67 8.49 -10.42
CA ALA A 135 -8.82 9.30 -10.04
C ALA A 135 -9.75 9.58 -11.22
N ASN A 136 -11.06 9.74 -10.95
CA ASN A 136 -12.02 10.18 -11.96
C ASN A 136 -11.90 11.70 -12.25
N GLY A 137 -12.68 12.19 -13.24
CA GLY A 137 -12.65 13.60 -13.69
C GLY A 137 -13.06 14.63 -12.63
N ASN A 138 -13.80 14.21 -11.59
CA ASN A 138 -14.38 15.10 -10.58
C ASN A 138 -13.44 15.41 -9.40
N THR A 139 -12.17 15.06 -9.49
CA THR A 139 -11.23 15.06 -8.37
C THR A 139 -10.32 16.29 -8.25
N LYS A 140 -10.35 17.20 -9.23
CA LYS A 140 -9.39 18.33 -9.30
C LYS A 140 -9.25 19.12 -8.00
N LEU A 141 -10.35 19.39 -7.29
CA LEU A 141 -10.35 20.16 -6.03
C LEU A 141 -9.81 19.37 -4.82
N HIS A 142 -9.79 18.03 -4.92
CA HIS A 142 -9.47 17.14 -3.82
C HIS A 142 -8.12 16.44 -3.98
N ARG A 143 -7.55 16.50 -5.19
CA ARG A 143 -6.34 15.77 -5.58
C ARG A 143 -5.16 16.05 -4.66
N GLU A 144 -4.86 17.33 -4.44
CA GLU A 144 -3.76 17.73 -3.56
C GLU A 144 -3.94 17.20 -2.13
N TYR A 145 -5.17 17.20 -1.61
CA TYR A 145 -5.45 16.68 -0.28
C TYR A 145 -5.18 15.18 -0.20
N VAL A 146 -5.63 14.39 -1.18
CA VAL A 146 -5.44 12.93 -1.20
C VAL A 146 -3.94 12.58 -1.34
N ILE A 147 -3.22 13.26 -2.22
CA ILE A 147 -1.77 13.10 -2.37
C ILE A 147 -1.06 13.42 -1.05
N ASN A 148 -1.39 14.55 -0.41
CA ASN A 148 -0.78 14.94 0.86
C ASN A 148 -1.10 13.97 2.00
N LEU A 149 -2.31 13.41 2.02
CA LEU A 149 -2.70 12.39 2.98
C LEU A 149 -1.81 11.15 2.85
N PHE A 150 -1.70 10.58 1.66
CA PHE A 150 -0.90 9.36 1.44
C PHE A 150 0.61 9.61 1.49
N ASN A 151 1.09 10.81 1.18
CA ASN A 151 2.48 11.22 1.40
C ASN A 151 2.89 11.25 2.88
N LYS A 152 1.92 11.31 3.81
CA LYS A 152 2.20 11.12 5.24
C LYS A 152 2.36 9.64 5.63
N LEU A 153 1.97 8.76 4.73
CA LEU A 153 2.01 7.31 4.94
C LEU A 153 3.10 6.62 4.08
N GLY A 154 3.94 7.42 3.43
CA GLY A 154 5.02 6.99 2.56
C GLY A 154 5.19 7.91 1.35
N LYS A 155 5.41 7.33 0.17
CA LYS A 155 5.49 8.07 -1.10
C LYS A 155 4.28 7.77 -1.96
N THR A 156 3.86 8.73 -2.79
CA THR A 156 2.79 8.54 -3.76
C THR A 156 3.29 8.67 -5.19
N VAL A 157 2.64 7.97 -6.10
CA VAL A 157 2.77 8.15 -7.54
C VAL A 157 1.39 8.14 -8.17
N GLU A 158 1.13 9.12 -9.03
CA GLU A 158 -0.10 9.16 -9.82
C GLU A 158 0.11 8.39 -11.12
N ILE A 159 -0.84 7.53 -11.45
CA ILE A 159 -0.80 6.67 -12.65
C ILE A 159 -2.17 6.69 -13.34
N GLY A 160 -2.19 6.32 -14.62
CA GLY A 160 -3.43 6.02 -15.32
C GLY A 160 -4.12 4.78 -14.73
N GLU A 161 -5.44 4.74 -14.84
CA GLU A 161 -6.26 3.63 -14.31
C GLU A 161 -5.87 2.28 -14.93
N GLU A 162 -5.49 2.29 -16.21
CA GLU A 162 -5.03 1.11 -16.95
C GLU A 162 -3.78 0.45 -16.38
N LEU A 163 -2.98 1.19 -15.60
CA LEU A 163 -1.78 0.68 -14.95
C LEU A 163 -2.02 0.18 -13.52
N MET A 164 -3.25 0.27 -13.00
CA MET A 164 -3.53 -0.06 -11.60
C MET A 164 -3.35 -1.55 -11.30
N ALA A 165 -3.62 -2.45 -12.25
CA ALA A 165 -3.34 -3.88 -12.11
C ALA A 165 -1.82 -4.14 -11.99
N ALA A 166 -1.02 -3.53 -12.87
CA ALA A 166 0.44 -3.62 -12.84
C ALA A 166 1.01 -3.02 -11.53
N ALA A 167 0.47 -1.88 -11.09
CA ALA A 167 0.83 -1.25 -9.83
C ALA A 167 0.53 -2.15 -8.62
N THR A 168 -0.60 -2.87 -8.64
CA THR A 168 -0.94 -3.84 -7.60
C THR A 168 0.12 -4.92 -7.48
N VAL A 169 0.59 -5.47 -8.60
CA VAL A 169 1.63 -6.51 -8.60
C VAL A 169 2.97 -5.96 -8.13
N LEU A 170 3.39 -4.82 -8.68
CA LEU A 170 4.72 -4.29 -8.41
C LEU A 170 4.84 -3.67 -7.01
N SER A 171 3.82 -2.94 -6.55
CA SER A 171 3.82 -2.24 -5.25
C SER A 171 3.31 -3.14 -4.11
N SER A 172 2.13 -3.76 -4.26
CA SER A 172 1.53 -4.54 -3.16
C SER A 172 2.08 -5.96 -3.07
N CYS A 173 2.12 -6.71 -4.18
CA CYS A 173 2.72 -8.05 -4.19
C CYS A 173 4.25 -7.98 -4.04
N GLY A 174 4.88 -6.90 -4.54
CA GLY A 174 6.32 -6.66 -4.46
C GLY A 174 6.90 -6.77 -3.05
N ILE A 175 6.14 -6.38 -2.02
CA ILE A 175 6.54 -6.60 -0.61
C ILE A 175 6.82 -8.08 -0.33
N ALA A 176 5.97 -8.99 -0.83
CA ALA A 176 6.19 -10.43 -0.62
C ALA A 176 7.42 -10.94 -1.37
N TYR A 177 7.70 -10.41 -2.58
CA TYR A 177 8.89 -10.77 -3.35
C TYR A 177 10.18 -10.29 -2.65
N ALA A 178 10.18 -9.06 -2.15
CA ALA A 178 11.30 -8.53 -1.37
C ALA A 178 11.53 -9.33 -0.07
N LEU A 179 10.46 -9.69 0.64
CA LEU A 179 10.55 -10.54 1.82
C LEU A 179 11.03 -11.97 1.49
N ARG A 180 10.69 -12.51 0.31
CA ARG A 180 11.19 -13.80 -0.16
C ARG A 180 12.71 -13.74 -0.43
N TYR A 181 13.19 -12.65 -1.03
CA TYR A 181 14.63 -12.40 -1.18
C TYR A 181 15.32 -12.35 0.19
N ILE A 182 14.80 -11.53 1.12
CA ILE A 182 15.35 -11.41 2.48
C ILE A 182 15.41 -12.80 3.15
N ARG A 183 14.34 -13.59 3.04
CA ARG A 183 14.32 -14.94 3.62
C ARG A 183 15.40 -15.87 3.02
N ALA A 184 15.57 -15.83 1.70
CA ALA A 184 16.60 -16.66 1.04
C ALA A 184 18.01 -16.22 1.46
N ALA A 185 18.28 -14.91 1.50
CA ALA A 185 19.57 -14.37 1.93
C ALA A 185 19.87 -14.70 3.41
N MET A 186 18.84 -14.66 4.28
CA MET A 186 18.99 -15.15 5.67
C MET A 186 19.41 -16.62 5.73
N GLN A 187 18.80 -17.49 4.90
CA GLN A 187 19.14 -18.91 4.86
C GLN A 187 20.60 -19.12 4.41
N GLY A 188 21.03 -18.39 3.37
CA GLY A 188 22.43 -18.38 2.96
C GLY A 188 23.37 -17.86 4.06
N GLY A 189 22.96 -16.81 4.78
CA GLY A 189 23.71 -16.31 5.95
C GLY A 189 23.91 -17.37 7.05
N ILE A 190 22.88 -18.17 7.30
CA ILE A 190 22.96 -19.27 8.28
C ILE A 190 23.91 -20.36 7.77
N GLU A 191 23.84 -20.70 6.49
CA GLU A 191 24.68 -21.73 5.87
C GLU A 191 26.17 -21.37 5.92
N ILE A 192 26.49 -20.07 5.81
CA ILE A 192 27.88 -19.58 5.93
C ILE A 192 28.31 -19.27 7.37
N GLY A 193 27.49 -19.59 8.40
CA GLY A 193 27.89 -19.62 9.80
C GLY A 193 27.27 -18.55 10.72
N PHE A 194 26.37 -17.68 10.26
CA PHE A 194 25.69 -16.71 11.15
C PHE A 194 24.53 -17.34 11.93
N GLY A 195 24.33 -16.93 13.17
CA GLY A 195 23.08 -17.22 13.87
C GLY A 195 21.88 -16.53 13.19
N ALA A 196 20.68 -17.13 13.30
CA ALA A 196 19.49 -16.71 12.58
C ALA A 196 19.11 -15.22 12.79
N GLU A 197 19.18 -14.72 14.02
CA GLU A 197 18.88 -13.31 14.36
C GLU A 197 19.88 -12.35 13.72
N VAL A 198 21.17 -12.70 13.75
CA VAL A 198 22.24 -11.88 13.14
C VAL A 198 22.11 -11.89 11.63
N ALA A 199 21.84 -13.05 11.01
CA ALA A 199 21.59 -13.16 9.58
C ALA A 199 20.38 -12.31 9.14
N GLN A 200 19.31 -12.29 9.94
CA GLN A 200 18.14 -11.45 9.68
C GLN A 200 18.50 -9.96 9.73
N LEU A 201 19.18 -9.51 10.77
CA LEU A 201 19.55 -8.12 10.93
C LEU A 201 20.46 -7.64 9.80
N ILE A 202 21.53 -8.40 9.50
CA ILE A 202 22.47 -8.07 8.41
C ILE A 202 21.72 -7.96 7.09
N THR A 203 20.92 -8.96 6.74
CA THR A 203 20.19 -8.99 5.46
C THR A 203 19.21 -7.83 5.34
N ALA A 204 18.36 -7.62 6.36
CA ALA A 204 17.37 -6.57 6.33
C ALA A 204 18.00 -5.17 6.20
N GLN A 205 19.07 -4.91 6.96
CA GLN A 205 19.77 -3.62 6.91
C GLN A 205 20.52 -3.43 5.58
N THR A 206 21.08 -4.48 5.00
CA THR A 206 21.75 -4.43 3.70
C THR A 206 20.76 -4.11 2.58
N VAL A 207 19.59 -4.78 2.56
CA VAL A 207 18.52 -4.50 1.59
C VAL A 207 18.00 -3.06 1.71
N LYS A 208 17.80 -2.59 2.95
CA LYS A 208 17.44 -1.19 3.19
C LYS A 208 18.48 -0.23 2.60
N GLY A 209 19.76 -0.48 2.86
CA GLY A 209 20.86 0.33 2.31
C GLY A 209 20.88 0.33 0.78
N ALA A 210 20.72 -0.83 0.15
CA ALA A 210 20.67 -0.93 -1.32
C ALA A 210 19.48 -0.16 -1.91
N THR A 211 18.31 -0.23 -1.27
CA THR A 211 17.13 0.54 -1.69
C THR A 211 17.38 2.04 -1.57
N GLU A 212 17.97 2.50 -0.47
CA GLU A 212 18.29 3.92 -0.27
C GLU A 212 19.31 4.43 -1.31
N LEU A 213 20.31 3.63 -1.68
CA LEU A 213 21.25 4.01 -2.74
C LEU A 213 20.52 4.32 -4.06
N VAL A 214 19.55 3.51 -4.45
CA VAL A 214 18.76 3.75 -5.68
C VAL A 214 17.84 4.96 -5.52
N LEU A 215 17.12 5.07 -4.41
CA LEU A 215 16.15 6.14 -4.17
C LEU A 215 16.81 7.53 -4.06
N GLN A 216 17.98 7.63 -3.45
CA GLN A 216 18.68 8.90 -3.23
C GLN A 216 19.53 9.33 -4.42
N SER A 217 20.20 8.38 -5.08
CA SER A 217 21.07 8.70 -6.23
C SER A 217 20.28 8.89 -7.53
N GLY A 218 19.12 8.24 -7.67
CA GLY A 218 18.38 8.15 -8.93
C GLY A 218 19.12 7.35 -10.02
N ASN A 219 20.20 6.67 -9.68
CA ASN A 219 20.98 5.87 -10.62
C ASN A 219 20.24 4.57 -10.97
N HIS A 220 20.53 4.06 -12.16
CA HIS A 220 20.12 2.71 -12.52
C HIS A 220 20.74 1.67 -11.58
N PRO A 221 20.01 0.63 -11.14
CA PRO A 221 20.52 -0.40 -10.21
C PRO A 221 21.87 -1.01 -10.63
N GLU A 222 22.07 -1.29 -11.92
CA GLU A 222 23.32 -1.85 -12.43
C GLU A 222 24.54 -0.94 -12.13
N ARG A 223 24.35 0.39 -12.17
CA ARG A 223 25.42 1.31 -11.79
C ARG A 223 25.82 1.21 -10.31
N GLU A 224 24.87 0.93 -9.45
CA GLU A 224 25.17 0.70 -8.03
C GLU A 224 25.80 -0.68 -7.81
N ILE A 225 25.41 -1.69 -8.58
CA ILE A 225 26.03 -3.02 -8.60
C ILE A 225 27.49 -2.93 -9.04
N ASP A 226 27.78 -2.19 -10.10
CA ASP A 226 29.16 -2.02 -10.60
C ASP A 226 30.12 -1.43 -9.55
N LYS A 227 29.63 -0.55 -8.68
CA LYS A 227 30.45 0.05 -7.61
C LYS A 227 30.92 -0.97 -6.56
N VAL A 228 30.19 -2.06 -6.40
CA VAL A 228 30.50 -3.11 -5.41
C VAL A 228 31.08 -4.37 -6.05
N THR A 229 31.29 -4.37 -7.37
CA THR A 229 31.92 -5.47 -8.12
C THR A 229 33.33 -5.09 -8.53
N THR A 230 34.29 -5.97 -8.25
CA THR A 230 35.71 -5.78 -8.60
C THR A 230 36.21 -6.97 -9.43
N PRO A 231 37.25 -6.76 -10.27
CA PRO A 231 37.86 -7.87 -11.01
C PRO A 231 38.28 -9.02 -10.08
N ARG A 232 37.82 -10.24 -10.37
CA ARG A 232 38.03 -11.45 -9.55
C ARG A 232 37.43 -11.37 -8.14
N GLY A 233 36.50 -10.42 -7.90
CA GLY A 233 35.87 -10.22 -6.58
C GLY A 233 34.83 -11.29 -6.23
N VAL A 234 34.54 -11.41 -4.94
CA VAL A 234 33.53 -12.37 -4.43
C VAL A 234 32.13 -12.01 -4.89
N THR A 235 31.84 -10.73 -5.04
CA THR A 235 30.51 -10.23 -5.44
C THR A 235 30.14 -10.69 -6.84
N ILE A 236 31.03 -10.50 -7.82
CA ILE A 236 30.76 -10.88 -9.21
C ILE A 236 30.58 -12.40 -9.35
N THR A 237 31.35 -13.19 -8.58
CA THR A 237 31.21 -14.64 -8.57
C THR A 237 29.80 -15.07 -8.09
N GLY A 238 29.32 -14.46 -7.00
CA GLY A 238 27.97 -14.71 -6.48
C GLY A 238 26.87 -14.28 -7.44
N LEU A 239 26.97 -13.08 -8.04
CA LEU A 239 26.01 -12.59 -9.02
C LEU A 239 25.89 -13.53 -10.23
N ASN A 240 27.02 -13.96 -10.81
CA ASN A 240 27.03 -14.88 -11.95
C ASN A 240 26.37 -16.22 -11.59
N GLU A 241 26.64 -16.76 -10.41
CA GLU A 241 26.01 -18.03 -9.98
C GLU A 241 24.49 -17.87 -9.80
N MET A 242 24.03 -16.74 -9.24
CA MET A 242 22.60 -16.43 -9.11
C MET A 242 21.93 -16.35 -10.50
N GLU A 243 22.56 -15.68 -11.47
CA GLU A 243 22.03 -15.59 -12.83
C GLU A 243 22.02 -16.94 -13.55
N HIS A 244 23.05 -17.77 -13.40
CA HIS A 244 23.08 -19.14 -13.92
C HIS A 244 21.92 -19.99 -13.36
N LYS A 245 21.47 -19.72 -12.14
CA LYS A 245 20.30 -20.37 -11.54
C LYS A 245 18.96 -19.70 -11.90
N GLY A 246 19.00 -18.65 -12.73
CA GLY A 246 17.80 -18.00 -13.25
C GLY A 246 17.13 -17.01 -12.29
N PHE A 247 17.89 -16.34 -11.44
CA PHE A 247 17.36 -15.41 -10.43
C PHE A 247 16.47 -14.33 -11.05
N SER A 248 16.99 -13.56 -12.01
CA SER A 248 16.23 -12.52 -12.69
C SER A 248 15.01 -13.06 -13.43
N SER A 249 15.19 -14.17 -14.17
CA SER A 249 14.10 -14.81 -14.92
C SER A 249 12.98 -15.28 -14.00
N SER A 250 13.30 -15.89 -12.87
CA SER A 250 12.35 -16.40 -11.89
C SER A 250 11.50 -15.26 -11.29
N LEU A 251 12.13 -14.13 -10.95
CA LEU A 251 11.43 -12.96 -10.42
C LEU A 251 10.50 -12.33 -11.47
N ILE A 252 10.98 -12.14 -12.71
CA ILE A 252 10.18 -11.57 -13.81
C ILE A 252 8.97 -12.46 -14.10
N GLN A 253 9.16 -13.77 -14.19
CA GLN A 253 8.06 -14.72 -14.43
C GLN A 253 7.05 -14.72 -13.27
N GLY A 254 7.49 -14.62 -12.02
CA GLY A 254 6.62 -14.48 -10.85
C GLY A 254 5.74 -13.23 -10.90
N ILE A 255 6.32 -12.09 -11.29
CA ILE A 255 5.61 -10.84 -11.52
C ILE A 255 4.55 -11.01 -12.62
N MET A 256 4.93 -11.57 -13.77
CA MET A 256 4.03 -11.82 -14.90
C MET A 256 2.90 -12.79 -14.55
N ALA A 257 3.19 -13.87 -13.83
CA ALA A 257 2.17 -14.81 -13.37
C ALA A 257 1.14 -14.14 -12.44
N SER A 258 1.59 -13.25 -11.56
CA SER A 258 0.70 -12.49 -10.68
C SER A 258 -0.13 -11.47 -11.46
N PHE A 259 0.44 -10.81 -12.47
CA PHE A 259 -0.27 -9.87 -13.34
C PHE A 259 -1.38 -10.58 -14.12
N ASN A 260 -1.06 -11.67 -14.80
CA ASN A 260 -2.03 -12.47 -15.55
C ASN A 260 -3.16 -13.04 -14.67
N LYS A 261 -2.94 -13.19 -13.35
CA LYS A 261 -3.98 -13.65 -12.41
C LYS A 261 -4.95 -12.55 -12.01
N ILE A 262 -4.59 -11.27 -12.11
CA ILE A 262 -5.49 -10.15 -11.82
C ILE A 262 -6.46 -9.94 -12.98
N ASP A 263 -6.00 -10.13 -14.23
CA ASP A 263 -6.78 -9.89 -15.44
C ASP A 263 -7.72 -11.06 -15.79
N ASN A 264 -7.62 -12.20 -15.07
CA ASN A 264 -8.48 -13.38 -15.16
C ASN A 264 -9.30 -13.56 -13.87
#